data_3355625bcf6ae67f14f6f21f254a07c7
#
_entry.id   3355625bcf6ae67f14f6f21f254a07c7
#
_cell.length_a   1.000
_cell.length_b   1.000
_cell.length_c   1.000
_cell.angle_alpha   90.00
_cell.angle_beta   90.00
_cell.angle_gamma   90.00
#
_symmetry.space_group_name_H-M   'P 1'
#
loop_
_entity.id
_entity.type
_entity.pdbx_description
1 polymer ?
#
loop_
_entity_poly.entity_id
_entity_poly.type
_entity_poly.pdbx_seq_one_letter_code
_entity_poly.pdbx_strand_id
1 'polypeptide(L)'
;FNLGVRYFGLGVHLDLDASYGGNQLFYSLVSYDPQTGDPIYQKRPSPDKYYSIGLAATLPLYFQRGYHTRQLSVSAGWNYSNGMVAILDKIEWDRGQISNIQRIGFRKGLHKLSFGLGYSDQVRMAHRDIAPRWGYTLSTLYTFNPANVHFSDLISFFGQAYLPGLAAHNSLKVAATYQTSVGGYKFPAGYAPLSYKSTRLIPRGFSSADIVSNNYTAVSLDYQLPVWYPEGGIGSVLYFKRIRLNAGGDYAQFRRPAGK
;
A
#
# COMPACT_ATOMS: atom_id res chain seq x y z
N PHE A 1 10.14 18.76 -7.56
CA PHE A 1 10.04 19.51 -6.31
C PHE A 1 9.07 18.81 -5.37
N ASN A 2 9.53 18.52 -4.15
CA ASN A 2 8.70 17.94 -3.09
C ASN A 2 8.87 18.82 -1.86
N LEU A 3 7.75 19.21 -1.27
CA LEU A 3 7.69 19.93 -0.02
C LEU A 3 6.86 19.12 0.97
N GLY A 4 7.41 18.87 2.15
CA GLY A 4 6.69 18.24 3.24
C GLY A 4 6.82 19.10 4.51
N VAL A 5 5.72 19.38 5.16
CA VAL A 5 5.67 20.08 6.44
C VAL A 5 4.95 19.20 7.44
N ARG A 6 5.57 18.98 8.59
CA ARG A 6 5.01 18.15 9.65
C ARG A 6 4.95 18.94 10.95
N TYR A 7 3.79 18.93 11.59
CA TYR A 7 3.53 19.64 12.83
C TYR A 7 3.04 18.69 13.93
N PHE A 8 3.61 18.81 15.12
CA PHE A 8 3.36 17.91 16.26
C PHE A 8 2.83 18.63 17.52
N GLY A 9 2.50 19.90 17.42
CA GLY A 9 2.29 20.77 18.61
C GLY A 9 0.99 20.59 19.39
N LEU A 10 -0.03 19.94 18.82
CA LEU A 10 -1.37 19.83 19.44
C LEU A 10 -1.73 18.43 19.93
N GLY A 11 -0.75 17.53 20.10
CA GLY A 11 -1.02 16.11 20.32
C GLY A 11 -1.57 15.39 19.07
N VAL A 12 -1.86 16.13 18.02
CA VAL A 12 -2.21 15.64 16.69
C VAL A 12 -1.04 15.88 15.77
N HIS A 13 -0.64 14.87 15.03
CA HIS A 13 0.37 15.03 13.97
C HIS A 13 -0.34 15.48 12.70
N LEU A 14 0.04 16.62 12.18
CA LEU A 14 -0.45 17.16 10.92
C LEU A 14 0.67 17.07 9.89
N ASP A 15 0.40 16.41 8.79
CA ASP A 15 1.31 16.26 7.65
C ASP A 15 0.69 16.98 6.44
N LEU A 16 1.44 17.93 5.87
CA LEU A 16 1.13 18.57 4.61
C LEU A 16 2.22 18.18 3.62
N ASP A 17 1.86 17.61 2.51
CA ASP A 17 2.78 17.31 1.42
C ASP A 17 2.31 17.91 0.10
N ALA A 18 3.26 18.43 -0.65
CA ALA A 18 3.04 18.91 -1.99
C ALA A 18 4.17 18.43 -2.91
N SER A 19 3.82 17.94 -4.07
CA SER A 19 4.80 17.56 -5.08
C SER A 19 4.46 18.20 -6.42
N TYR A 20 5.50 18.61 -7.14
CA TYR A 20 5.38 19.20 -8.46
C TYR A 20 6.54 18.78 -9.35
N GLY A 21 6.23 18.40 -10.57
CA GLY A 21 7.25 17.93 -11.53
C GLY A 21 7.66 16.48 -11.20
N GLY A 22 8.75 16.05 -11.78
CA GLY A 22 9.27 14.70 -11.62
C GLY A 22 8.91 13.83 -12.81
N ASN A 23 8.05 12.88 -12.66
CA ASN A 23 7.71 11.97 -13.73
C ASN A 23 6.75 12.60 -14.73
N GLN A 24 7.10 12.50 -16.02
CA GLN A 24 6.17 12.81 -17.09
C GLN A 24 4.99 11.84 -16.99
N LEU A 25 3.79 12.38 -16.94
CA LEU A 25 2.59 11.57 -16.97
C LEU A 25 2.43 10.98 -18.37
N PHE A 26 2.13 9.68 -18.40
CA PHE A 26 1.81 8.99 -19.63
C PHE A 26 0.37 8.52 -19.55
N TYR A 27 -0.36 8.64 -20.64
CA TYR A 27 -1.64 7.99 -20.81
C TYR A 27 -1.53 6.90 -21.89
N SER A 28 -2.27 5.83 -21.69
CA SER A 28 -2.34 4.76 -22.67
C SER A 28 -3.57 5.00 -23.55
N LEU A 29 -3.36 5.21 -24.83
CA LEU A 29 -4.40 5.11 -25.84
C LEU A 29 -4.50 3.61 -26.21
N VAL A 30 -5.71 3.10 -26.13
CA VAL A 30 -6.02 1.77 -26.66
C VAL A 30 -6.69 1.99 -28.01
N SER A 31 -6.06 1.56 -29.08
CA SER A 31 -6.65 1.42 -30.40
C SER A 31 -6.76 -0.08 -30.71
N TYR A 32 -7.67 -0.45 -31.58
CA TYR A 32 -7.78 -1.85 -31.99
C TYR A 32 -7.30 -1.97 -33.43
N ASP A 33 -6.57 -3.03 -33.71
CA ASP A 33 -6.17 -3.38 -35.06
C ASP A 33 -7.43 -3.68 -35.89
N PRO A 34 -7.68 -2.96 -36.98
CA PRO A 34 -8.88 -3.18 -37.79
C PRO A 34 -8.92 -4.56 -38.49
N GLN A 35 -7.79 -5.27 -38.59
CA GLN A 35 -7.71 -6.56 -39.25
C GLN A 35 -7.81 -7.74 -38.27
N THR A 36 -7.19 -7.62 -37.10
CA THR A 36 -7.15 -8.70 -36.11
C THR A 36 -8.08 -8.50 -34.92
N GLY A 37 -8.52 -7.25 -34.68
CA GLY A 37 -9.31 -6.90 -33.49
C GLY A 37 -8.49 -6.83 -32.21
N ASP A 38 -7.17 -7.00 -32.29
CA ASP A 38 -6.30 -7.00 -31.13
C ASP A 38 -6.07 -5.58 -30.57
N PRO A 39 -6.01 -5.41 -29.27
CA PRO A 39 -5.79 -4.09 -28.66
C PRO A 39 -4.34 -3.64 -28.85
N ILE A 40 -4.14 -2.51 -29.48
CA ILE A 40 -2.84 -1.85 -29.64
C ILE A 40 -2.74 -0.77 -28.55
N TYR A 41 -1.78 -0.94 -27.63
CA TYR A 41 -1.50 0.01 -26.57
C TYR A 41 -0.45 1.02 -26.98
N GLN A 42 -0.83 2.28 -27.14
CA GLN A 42 0.09 3.37 -27.39
C GLN A 42 0.26 4.22 -26.14
N LYS A 43 1.49 4.28 -25.63
CA LYS A 43 1.83 5.14 -24.50
C LYS A 43 2.21 6.53 -25.01
N ARG A 44 1.41 7.54 -24.70
CA ARG A 44 1.68 8.92 -25.08
C ARG A 44 2.01 9.78 -23.88
N PRO A 45 2.99 10.69 -23.98
CA PRO A 45 3.29 11.64 -22.92
C PRO A 45 2.14 12.65 -22.77
N SER A 46 1.75 12.94 -21.53
CA SER A 46 0.84 14.03 -21.23
C SER A 46 1.59 15.37 -21.31
N PRO A 47 0.98 16.43 -21.85
CA PRO A 47 1.55 17.77 -21.78
C PRO A 47 1.59 18.33 -20.35
N ASP A 48 0.77 17.78 -19.47
CA ASP A 48 0.66 18.28 -18.10
C ASP A 48 1.76 17.71 -17.21
N LYS A 49 2.37 18.57 -16.41
CA LYS A 49 3.28 18.14 -15.35
C LYS A 49 2.47 17.57 -14.18
N TYR A 50 3.00 16.53 -13.56
CA TYR A 50 2.38 15.95 -12.37
C TYR A 50 2.47 16.92 -11.19
N TYR A 51 1.37 17.08 -10.47
CA TYR A 51 1.37 17.69 -9.14
C TYR A 51 0.40 16.95 -8.21
N SER A 52 0.74 16.95 -6.95
CA SER A 52 -0.14 16.43 -5.90
C SER A 52 -0.03 17.30 -4.64
N ILE A 53 -1.13 17.35 -3.91
CA ILE A 53 -1.22 17.99 -2.60
C ILE A 53 -1.89 16.99 -1.66
N GLY A 54 -1.29 16.77 -0.50
CA GLY A 54 -1.79 15.90 0.55
C GLY A 54 -1.89 16.62 1.88
N LEU A 55 -2.94 16.31 2.61
CA LEU A 55 -3.14 16.70 4.00
C LEU A 55 -3.52 15.46 4.79
N ALA A 56 -2.80 15.20 5.87
CA ALA A 56 -3.13 14.11 6.78
C ALA A 56 -3.07 14.57 8.23
N ALA A 57 -3.95 14.03 9.03
CA ALA A 57 -3.99 14.21 10.47
C ALA A 57 -3.95 12.85 11.15
N THR A 58 -3.08 12.68 12.15
CA THR A 58 -2.99 11.46 12.96
C THR A 58 -3.00 11.83 14.43
N LEU A 59 -3.92 11.26 15.17
CA LEU A 59 -4.01 11.36 16.63
C LEU A 59 -3.41 10.10 17.26
N PRO A 60 -2.18 10.14 17.76
CA PRO A 60 -1.58 9.03 18.48
C PRO A 60 -1.94 9.15 19.98
N LEU A 61 -2.51 8.11 20.53
CA LEU A 61 -2.80 7.99 21.96
C LEU A 61 -1.89 6.92 22.56
N TYR A 62 -1.08 7.30 23.52
CA TYR A 62 -0.12 6.41 24.18
C TYR A 62 -0.57 6.06 25.59
N PHE A 63 -0.57 4.77 25.88
CA PHE A 63 -0.90 4.24 27.19
C PHE A 63 0.24 3.35 27.67
N GLN A 64 0.75 3.62 28.84
CA GLN A 64 1.77 2.79 29.46
C GLN A 64 1.18 2.09 30.66
N ARG A 65 1.31 0.77 30.72
CA ARG A 65 0.90 -0.01 31.89
C ARG A 65 1.93 -1.11 32.14
N GLY A 66 2.74 -0.92 33.17
CA GLY A 66 3.81 -1.84 33.53
C GLY A 66 4.84 -1.97 32.39
N TYR A 67 5.06 -3.18 31.93
CA TYR A 67 6.01 -3.47 30.86
C TYR A 67 5.41 -3.33 29.44
N HIS A 68 4.13 -3.01 29.34
CA HIS A 68 3.44 -2.85 28.07
C HIS A 68 3.42 -1.40 27.62
N THR A 69 3.78 -1.18 26.36
CA THR A 69 3.58 0.08 25.65
C THR A 69 2.43 -0.13 24.67
N ARG A 70 1.36 0.63 24.86
CA ARG A 70 0.16 0.58 24.03
C ARG A 70 0.01 1.86 23.26
N GLN A 71 -0.36 1.74 22.03
CA GLN A 71 -0.63 2.90 21.16
C GLN A 71 -1.92 2.65 20.40
N LEU A 72 -2.82 3.60 20.47
CA LEU A 72 -3.98 3.71 19.58
C LEU A 72 -3.75 4.89 18.66
N SER A 73 -3.92 4.73 17.38
CA SER A 73 -3.79 5.80 16.39
C SER A 73 -5.03 5.88 15.53
N VAL A 74 -5.56 7.09 15.38
CA VAL A 74 -6.63 7.40 14.45
C VAL A 74 -6.09 8.37 13.43
N SER A 75 -6.27 8.09 12.16
CA SER A 75 -5.78 8.96 11.09
C SER A 75 -6.85 9.23 10.05
N ALA A 76 -6.83 10.45 9.52
CA ALA A 76 -7.61 10.85 8.37
C ALA A 76 -6.69 11.59 7.40
N GLY A 77 -6.85 11.34 6.11
CA GLY A 77 -6.04 11.98 5.09
C GLY A 77 -6.84 12.29 3.84
N TRP A 78 -6.47 13.37 3.20
CA TRP A 78 -6.93 13.74 1.88
C TRP A 78 -5.72 13.99 0.98
N ASN A 79 -5.77 13.48 -0.21
CA ASN A 79 -4.74 13.72 -1.22
C ASN A 79 -5.42 14.01 -2.55
N TYR A 80 -4.95 15.03 -3.22
CA TYR A 80 -5.32 15.35 -4.58
C TYR A 80 -4.12 15.20 -5.50
N SER A 81 -4.32 14.63 -6.67
CA SER A 81 -3.32 14.62 -7.72
C SER A 81 -3.97 14.86 -9.08
N ASN A 82 -3.26 15.52 -9.98
CA ASN A 82 -3.72 15.71 -11.36
C ASN A 82 -3.46 14.48 -12.26
N GLY A 83 -3.04 13.36 -11.67
CA GLY A 83 -2.80 12.13 -12.39
C GLY A 83 -4.01 11.73 -13.24
N MET A 84 -3.77 11.38 -14.48
CA MET A 84 -4.81 10.84 -15.35
C MET A 84 -4.94 9.36 -15.07
N VAL A 85 -6.14 8.95 -14.74
CA VAL A 85 -6.52 7.56 -14.74
C VAL A 85 -6.97 7.20 -16.15
N ALA A 86 -6.60 6.01 -16.60
CA ALA A 86 -6.80 5.54 -17.97
C ALA A 86 -8.12 6.00 -18.61
N ILE A 87 -8.02 6.59 -19.80
CA ILE A 87 -9.17 6.81 -20.67
C ILE A 87 -9.47 5.47 -21.35
N LEU A 88 -10.62 4.90 -21.07
CA LEU A 88 -11.10 3.71 -21.74
C LEU A 88 -12.09 4.16 -22.82
N ASP A 89 -11.72 3.96 -24.08
CA ASP A 89 -12.65 4.13 -25.20
C ASP A 89 -13.36 2.78 -25.43
N LYS A 90 -14.67 2.75 -25.33
CA LYS A 90 -15.47 1.62 -25.78
C LYS A 90 -15.70 1.79 -27.27
N ILE A 91 -15.13 0.90 -28.06
CA ILE A 91 -15.31 0.87 -29.50
C ILE A 91 -16.36 -0.20 -29.80
N GLU A 92 -17.47 0.20 -30.40
CA GLU A 92 -18.48 -0.71 -30.90
C GLU A 92 -18.26 -0.93 -32.40
N TRP A 93 -18.17 -2.20 -32.79
CA TRP A 93 -17.98 -2.60 -34.17
C TRP A 93 -19.31 -3.06 -34.77
N ASP A 94 -19.65 -2.55 -35.92
CA ASP A 94 -20.72 -3.10 -36.75
C ASP A 94 -20.14 -3.45 -38.12
N ARG A 95 -20.29 -4.73 -38.52
CA ARG A 95 -19.85 -5.28 -39.82
C ARG A 95 -18.41 -4.97 -40.19
N GLY A 96 -17.51 -4.99 -39.19
CA GLY A 96 -16.07 -4.73 -39.40
C GLY A 96 -15.71 -3.24 -39.52
N GLN A 97 -16.67 -2.34 -39.29
CA GLN A 97 -16.42 -0.90 -39.18
C GLN A 97 -16.70 -0.40 -37.79
N ILE A 98 -15.97 0.62 -37.37
CA ILE A 98 -16.22 1.29 -36.07
C ILE A 98 -17.54 2.04 -36.19
N SER A 99 -18.56 1.58 -35.48
CA SER A 99 -19.88 2.19 -35.47
C SER A 99 -20.06 3.26 -34.41
N ASN A 100 -19.36 3.09 -33.27
CA ASN A 100 -19.46 4.01 -32.16
C ASN A 100 -18.19 4.00 -31.32
N ILE A 101 -17.71 5.19 -30.91
CA ILE A 101 -16.61 5.37 -29.98
C ILE A 101 -17.18 6.04 -28.74
N GLN A 102 -17.38 5.29 -27.68
CA GLN A 102 -17.77 5.84 -26.38
C GLN A 102 -16.52 6.12 -25.56
N ARG A 103 -16.16 7.40 -25.46
CA ARG A 103 -15.12 7.83 -24.53
C ARG A 103 -15.66 7.80 -23.13
N ILE A 104 -15.21 6.87 -22.32
CA ILE A 104 -15.39 6.92 -20.87
C ILE A 104 -14.23 7.78 -20.34
N GLY A 105 -14.38 9.10 -20.51
CA GLY A 105 -13.38 10.06 -20.04
C GLY A 105 -13.40 10.17 -18.53
N PHE A 106 -12.28 9.86 -17.89
CA PHE A 106 -12.06 10.23 -16.50
C PHE A 106 -11.70 11.71 -16.44
N ARG A 107 -12.34 12.44 -15.53
CA ARG A 107 -11.97 13.83 -15.27
C ARG A 107 -10.53 13.87 -14.76
N LYS A 108 -9.78 14.89 -15.21
CA LYS A 108 -8.49 15.23 -14.63
C LYS A 108 -8.66 15.44 -13.12
N GLY A 109 -7.79 14.82 -12.34
CA GLY A 109 -7.76 14.99 -10.90
C GLY A 109 -8.33 13.79 -10.15
N LEU A 110 -7.51 13.27 -9.28
CA LEU A 110 -7.80 12.14 -8.44
C LEU A 110 -7.84 12.60 -6.99
N HIS A 111 -9.02 12.56 -6.39
CA HIS A 111 -9.18 12.75 -4.96
C HIS A 111 -9.08 11.41 -4.26
N LYS A 112 -8.34 11.39 -3.16
CA LYS A 112 -8.20 10.22 -2.32
C LYS A 112 -8.45 10.63 -0.88
N LEU A 113 -9.53 10.13 -0.29
CA LEU A 113 -9.77 10.20 1.13
C LEU A 113 -9.38 8.88 1.78
N SER A 114 -8.75 8.94 2.93
CA SER A 114 -8.31 7.77 3.68
C SER A 114 -8.60 7.94 5.16
N PHE A 115 -9.10 6.88 5.79
CA PHE A 115 -9.30 6.78 7.23
C PHE A 115 -8.57 5.55 7.75
N GLY A 116 -7.76 5.75 8.78
CA GLY A 116 -6.96 4.70 9.38
C GLY A 116 -7.22 4.58 10.86
N LEU A 117 -7.25 3.34 11.33
CA LEU A 117 -7.25 2.98 12.73
C LEU A 117 -6.12 2.00 12.99
N GLY A 118 -5.30 2.26 13.98
CA GLY A 118 -4.19 1.41 14.37
C GLY A 118 -4.16 1.20 15.86
N TYR A 119 -3.88 -0.03 16.28
CA TYR A 119 -3.63 -0.37 17.67
C TYR A 119 -2.40 -1.26 17.78
N SER A 120 -1.53 -0.98 18.73
CA SER A 120 -0.40 -1.82 19.07
C SER A 120 -0.27 -1.99 20.58
N ASP A 121 0.10 -3.19 20.99
CA ASP A 121 0.49 -3.52 22.36
C ASP A 121 1.78 -4.32 22.30
N GLN A 122 2.84 -3.82 22.89
CA GLN A 122 4.17 -4.44 22.84
C GLN A 122 4.81 -4.40 24.22
N VAL A 123 5.42 -5.52 24.60
CA VAL A 123 6.24 -5.59 25.79
C VAL A 123 7.60 -4.93 25.50
N ARG A 124 8.11 -4.19 26.47
CA ARG A 124 9.45 -3.59 26.37
C ARG A 124 10.50 -4.66 26.10
N MET A 125 11.39 -4.36 25.19
CA MET A 125 12.47 -5.24 24.80
C MET A 125 13.63 -5.13 25.80
N ALA A 126 14.22 -6.27 26.18
CA ALA A 126 15.51 -6.28 26.82
C ALA A 126 16.62 -5.95 25.80
N HIS A 127 17.80 -5.53 26.28
CA HIS A 127 18.92 -5.14 25.41
C HIS A 127 19.37 -6.25 24.44
N ARG A 128 19.23 -7.50 24.86
CA ARG A 128 19.61 -8.68 24.07
C ARG A 128 18.48 -9.20 23.16
N ASP A 129 17.26 -8.75 23.34
CA ASP A 129 16.16 -9.19 22.50
C ASP A 129 16.29 -8.61 21.07
N ILE A 130 15.99 -9.43 20.07
CA ILE A 130 16.00 -9.02 18.67
C ILE A 130 14.69 -8.30 18.31
N ALA A 131 13.60 -8.79 18.87
CA ALA A 131 12.25 -8.28 18.69
C ALA A 131 11.48 -8.40 20.01
N PRO A 132 10.35 -7.73 20.17
CA PRO A 132 9.51 -7.89 21.34
C PRO A 132 9.19 -9.38 21.58
N ARG A 133 9.26 -9.83 22.81
CA ARG A 133 8.87 -11.21 23.16
C ARG A 133 7.40 -11.47 22.98
N TRP A 134 6.60 -10.44 23.28
CA TRP A 134 5.17 -10.40 23.06
C TRP A 134 4.80 -9.05 22.50
N GLY A 135 3.92 -9.06 21.55
CA GLY A 135 3.34 -7.85 21.03
C GLY A 135 2.49 -8.13 19.82
N TYR A 136 1.55 -7.24 19.58
CA TYR A 136 0.77 -7.27 18.35
C TYR A 136 0.46 -5.87 17.87
N THR A 137 0.27 -5.76 16.59
CA THR A 137 -0.17 -4.54 15.92
C THR A 137 -1.31 -4.91 14.99
N LEU A 138 -2.41 -4.18 15.10
CA LEU A 138 -3.56 -4.29 14.22
C LEU A 138 -3.80 -2.95 13.58
N SER A 139 -4.10 -2.91 12.31
CA SER A 139 -4.47 -1.67 11.66
C SER A 139 -5.41 -1.90 10.49
N THR A 140 -6.29 -0.94 10.32
CA THR A 140 -7.26 -0.88 9.24
C THR A 140 -7.06 0.43 8.48
N LEU A 141 -7.23 0.39 7.17
CA LEU A 141 -7.24 1.55 6.30
C LEU A 141 -8.41 1.44 5.33
N TYR A 142 -9.27 2.44 5.33
CA TYR A 142 -10.32 2.62 4.35
C TYR A 142 -9.98 3.79 3.45
N THR A 143 -10.04 3.59 2.15
CA THR A 143 -9.67 4.60 1.15
C THR A 143 -10.75 4.65 0.07
N PHE A 144 -11.20 5.85 -0.26
CA PHE A 144 -12.21 6.05 -1.28
C PHE A 144 -12.01 7.36 -2.04
N ASN A 145 -12.71 7.50 -3.15
CA ASN A 145 -12.71 8.69 -3.97
C ASN A 145 -14.11 9.33 -3.99
N PRO A 146 -14.33 10.47 -3.30
CA PRO A 146 -15.63 11.09 -3.22
C PRO A 146 -16.07 11.77 -4.53
N ALA A 147 -15.11 12.09 -5.40
CA ALA A 147 -15.35 12.83 -6.64
C ALA A 147 -15.48 11.93 -7.88
N ASN A 148 -15.19 10.66 -7.77
CA ASN A 148 -15.21 9.75 -8.90
C ASN A 148 -15.84 8.41 -8.53
N VAL A 149 -17.09 8.23 -8.94
CA VAL A 149 -17.88 7.01 -8.74
C VAL A 149 -17.31 5.77 -9.45
N HIS A 150 -16.36 5.97 -10.36
CA HIS A 150 -15.69 4.87 -11.08
C HIS A 150 -14.56 4.21 -10.28
N PHE A 151 -14.19 4.78 -9.14
CA PHE A 151 -13.28 4.17 -8.22
C PHE A 151 -14.00 3.29 -7.21
N SER A 152 -13.57 2.05 -7.09
CA SER A 152 -13.98 1.21 -5.98
C SER A 152 -13.24 1.65 -4.71
N ASP A 153 -13.96 1.69 -3.62
CA ASP A 153 -13.36 1.88 -2.31
C ASP A 153 -12.46 0.69 -1.98
N LEU A 154 -11.46 0.93 -1.19
CA LEU A 154 -10.54 -0.10 -0.72
C LEU A 154 -10.55 -0.14 0.80
N ILE A 155 -10.80 -1.31 1.35
CA ILE A 155 -10.55 -1.58 2.76
C ILE A 155 -9.37 -2.54 2.88
N SER A 156 -8.45 -2.24 3.78
CA SER A 156 -7.31 -3.10 4.07
C SER A 156 -7.14 -3.29 5.56
N PHE A 157 -6.85 -4.52 5.95
CA PHE A 157 -6.52 -4.93 7.30
C PHE A 157 -5.09 -5.43 7.32
N PHE A 158 -4.36 -5.07 8.35
CA PHE A 158 -3.02 -5.57 8.61
C PHE A 158 -2.92 -5.96 10.06
N GLY A 159 -2.41 -7.16 10.30
CA GLY A 159 -2.10 -7.68 11.63
C GLY A 159 -0.67 -8.20 11.68
N GLN A 160 0.00 -7.94 12.78
CA GLN A 160 1.32 -8.49 13.06
C GLN A 160 1.39 -8.88 14.53
N ALA A 161 1.92 -10.04 14.82
CA ALA A 161 2.15 -10.53 16.17
C ALA A 161 3.59 -10.98 16.34
N TYR A 162 4.15 -10.71 17.50
CA TYR A 162 5.40 -11.25 17.98
C TYR A 162 5.10 -12.25 19.08
N LEU A 163 5.68 -13.43 18.96
CA LEU A 163 5.56 -14.53 19.89
C LEU A 163 6.95 -14.93 20.37
N PRO A 164 7.10 -15.43 21.60
CA PRO A 164 8.36 -15.99 22.06
C PRO A 164 8.74 -17.17 21.16
N GLY A 165 10.02 -17.25 20.81
CA GLY A 165 10.56 -18.40 20.10
C GLY A 165 10.82 -19.61 21.02
N LEU A 166 11.40 -20.66 20.44
CA LEU A 166 11.69 -21.93 21.14
C LEU A 166 12.80 -21.81 22.20
N ALA A 167 13.62 -20.78 22.11
CA ALA A 167 14.71 -20.52 23.06
C ALA A 167 14.71 -19.07 23.55
N ALA A 168 15.54 -18.77 24.55
CA ALA A 168 15.70 -17.42 25.07
C ALA A 168 16.16 -16.46 23.97
N HIS A 169 15.59 -15.25 23.94
CA HIS A 169 15.90 -14.19 22.97
C HIS A 169 15.51 -14.48 21.51
N ASN A 170 14.87 -15.61 21.23
CA ASN A 170 14.30 -15.90 19.93
C ASN A 170 12.92 -15.22 19.81
N SER A 171 12.53 -14.94 18.59
CA SER A 171 11.22 -14.37 18.31
C SER A 171 10.62 -14.97 17.04
N LEU A 172 9.36 -15.30 17.12
CA LEU A 172 8.53 -15.64 15.98
C LEU A 172 7.65 -14.44 15.65
N LYS A 173 7.79 -13.92 14.44
CA LYS A 173 6.95 -12.86 13.91
C LYS A 173 5.99 -13.44 12.89
N VAL A 174 4.71 -13.20 13.10
CA VAL A 174 3.64 -13.55 12.16
C VAL A 174 3.01 -12.25 11.69
N ALA A 175 2.88 -12.06 10.39
CA ALA A 175 2.18 -10.92 9.83
C ALA A 175 1.16 -11.38 8.79
N ALA A 176 0.04 -10.72 8.73
CA ALA A 176 -1.00 -10.99 7.76
C ALA A 176 -1.61 -9.69 7.25
N THR A 177 -1.99 -9.67 5.98
CA THR A 177 -2.77 -8.59 5.39
C THR A 177 -3.92 -9.15 4.59
N TYR A 178 -5.04 -8.45 4.67
CA TYR A 178 -6.19 -8.69 3.82
C TYR A 178 -6.67 -7.36 3.27
N GLN A 179 -6.87 -7.28 1.97
CA GLN A 179 -7.48 -6.11 1.34
C GLN A 179 -8.53 -6.55 0.34
N THR A 180 -9.55 -5.75 0.22
CA THR A 180 -10.63 -5.98 -0.74
C THR A 180 -11.24 -4.66 -1.20
N SER A 181 -11.75 -4.64 -2.43
CA SER A 181 -12.56 -3.55 -2.91
C SER A 181 -13.94 -3.64 -2.31
N VAL A 182 -14.43 -2.51 -1.83
CA VAL A 182 -15.77 -2.35 -1.23
C VAL A 182 -16.53 -1.32 -2.05
N GLY A 183 -17.82 -1.50 -2.18
CA GLY A 183 -18.64 -0.60 -3.00
C GLY A 183 -18.66 -1.00 -4.47
N GLY A 184 -19.85 -0.96 -5.01
CA GLY A 184 -20.09 -1.57 -6.30
C GLY A 184 -20.06 -0.58 -7.44
N TYR A 185 -18.91 -0.17 -7.90
CA TYR A 185 -18.90 0.28 -9.26
C TYR A 185 -19.00 -0.94 -10.19
N LYS A 186 -20.11 -1.05 -10.88
CA LYS A 186 -20.29 -2.04 -11.94
C LYS A 186 -19.60 -1.53 -13.21
N PHE A 187 -18.37 -1.91 -13.42
CA PHE A 187 -17.74 -1.76 -14.72
C PHE A 187 -18.50 -2.60 -15.76
N PRO A 188 -18.61 -2.11 -17.00
CA PRO A 188 -19.02 -2.96 -18.10
C PRO A 188 -18.19 -4.23 -18.14
N ALA A 189 -18.78 -5.34 -18.54
CA ALA A 189 -18.10 -6.63 -18.59
C ALA A 189 -16.79 -6.50 -19.39
N GLY A 190 -15.69 -6.98 -18.82
CA GLY A 190 -14.36 -6.95 -19.43
C GLY A 190 -13.37 -5.93 -18.86
N TYR A 191 -13.80 -5.03 -17.98
CA TYR A 191 -12.92 -4.03 -17.38
C TYR A 191 -12.63 -4.32 -15.91
N ALA A 192 -11.37 -4.11 -15.51
CA ALA A 192 -11.02 -4.18 -14.10
C ALA A 192 -11.42 -2.87 -13.39
N PRO A 193 -12.05 -2.94 -12.22
CA PRO A 193 -12.41 -1.74 -11.49
C PRO A 193 -11.13 -1.00 -11.06
N LEU A 194 -11.17 0.32 -11.22
CA LEU A 194 -10.13 1.18 -10.69
C LEU A 194 -10.25 1.19 -9.16
N SER A 195 -9.16 0.97 -8.48
CA SER A 195 -9.13 1.11 -7.03
C SER A 195 -7.74 1.49 -6.54
N TYR A 196 -7.71 1.98 -5.33
CA TYR A 196 -6.45 2.22 -4.63
C TYR A 196 -5.83 0.88 -4.21
N LYS A 197 -4.49 0.83 -4.23
CA LYS A 197 -3.75 -0.33 -3.73
C LYS A 197 -3.19 -0.02 -2.34
N SER A 198 -3.26 -1.00 -1.48
CA SER A 198 -2.52 -1.00 -0.22
C SER A 198 -1.38 -2.01 -0.34
N THR A 199 -0.18 -1.62 0.04
CA THR A 199 1.03 -2.45 -0.12
C THR A 199 1.71 -2.70 1.21
N ARG A 200 0.93 -2.96 2.28
CA ARG A 200 1.48 -3.10 3.63
C ARG A 200 2.32 -4.36 3.86
N LEU A 201 2.01 -5.42 3.15
CA LEU A 201 2.77 -6.66 3.21
C LEU A 201 2.94 -7.20 1.79
N ILE A 202 4.14 -7.12 1.27
CA ILE A 202 4.50 -7.66 -0.03
C ILE A 202 5.37 -8.88 0.23
N PRO A 203 5.05 -10.07 -0.34
CA PRO A 203 5.87 -11.24 -0.21
C PRO A 203 7.28 -10.99 -0.75
N ARG A 204 8.27 -11.61 -0.17
CA ARG A 204 9.66 -11.52 -0.62
C ARG A 204 9.78 -11.97 -2.07
N GLY A 205 10.54 -11.23 -2.87
CA GLY A 205 10.73 -11.49 -4.29
C GLY A 205 9.66 -10.89 -5.21
N PHE A 206 8.63 -10.26 -4.66
CA PHE A 206 7.59 -9.56 -5.42
C PHE A 206 7.67 -8.05 -5.20
N SER A 207 7.23 -7.30 -6.19
CA SER A 207 7.06 -5.85 -6.11
C SER A 207 5.58 -5.48 -5.98
N SER A 208 5.30 -4.23 -5.62
CA SER A 208 3.91 -3.74 -5.61
C SER A 208 3.26 -3.73 -7.00
N ALA A 209 4.07 -3.73 -8.06
CA ALA A 209 3.59 -3.78 -9.44
C ALA A 209 3.06 -5.18 -9.81
N ASP A 210 3.57 -6.23 -9.17
CA ASP A 210 3.16 -7.62 -9.41
C ASP A 210 1.78 -7.92 -8.81
N ILE A 211 1.34 -7.10 -7.85
CA ILE A 211 0.02 -7.23 -7.22
C ILE A 211 -1.01 -6.52 -8.09
N VAL A 212 -1.60 -7.26 -9.02
CA VAL A 212 -2.55 -6.69 -10.01
C VAL A 212 -4.00 -6.67 -9.54
N SER A 213 -4.30 -7.27 -8.40
CA SER A 213 -5.68 -7.38 -7.88
C SER A 213 -5.89 -6.58 -6.61
N ASN A 214 -7.10 -6.04 -6.48
CA ASN A 214 -7.54 -5.36 -5.26
C ASN A 214 -7.94 -6.34 -4.16
N ASN A 215 -8.29 -7.58 -4.51
CA ASN A 215 -8.54 -8.64 -3.56
C ASN A 215 -7.23 -9.39 -3.34
N TYR A 216 -6.62 -9.11 -2.22
CA TYR A 216 -5.28 -9.58 -1.90
C TYR A 216 -5.21 -10.04 -0.45
N THR A 217 -4.63 -11.20 -0.26
CA THR A 217 -4.32 -11.74 1.06
C THR A 217 -2.88 -12.19 1.08
N ALA A 218 -2.14 -11.82 2.10
CA ALA A 218 -0.78 -12.32 2.30
C ALA A 218 -0.54 -12.65 3.77
N VAL A 219 0.28 -13.64 4.00
CA VAL A 219 0.76 -14.06 5.32
C VAL A 219 2.27 -14.22 5.24
N SER A 220 2.98 -13.71 6.24
CA SER A 220 4.42 -13.84 6.40
C SER A 220 4.74 -14.43 7.77
N LEU A 221 5.67 -15.33 7.81
CA LEU A 221 6.17 -15.96 9.02
C LEU A 221 7.68 -15.83 9.03
N ASP A 222 8.22 -15.21 10.09
CA ASP A 222 9.66 -14.98 10.27
C ASP A 222 10.10 -15.48 11.64
N TYR A 223 11.02 -16.41 11.66
CA TYR A 223 11.70 -16.85 12.86
C TYR A 223 13.07 -16.19 12.97
N GLN A 224 13.33 -15.54 14.09
CA GLN A 224 14.54 -14.80 14.35
C GLN A 224 15.32 -15.45 15.48
N LEU A 225 16.53 -15.88 15.17
CA LEU A 225 17.45 -16.57 16.08
C LEU A 225 18.71 -15.73 16.28
N PRO A 226 19.03 -15.28 17.50
CA PRO A 226 20.35 -14.75 17.78
C PRO A 226 21.35 -15.90 17.82
N VAL A 227 22.37 -15.83 16.98
CA VAL A 227 23.39 -16.86 16.88
C VAL A 227 24.56 -16.55 17.80
N TRP A 228 24.98 -15.28 17.81
CA TRP A 228 26.15 -14.86 18.56
C TRP A 228 26.11 -13.37 18.92
N TYR A 229 26.63 -13.05 20.11
CA TYR A 229 26.76 -11.67 20.60
C TYR A 229 28.26 -11.37 20.83
N PRO A 230 29.01 -11.03 19.77
CA PRO A 230 30.44 -10.77 19.90
C PRO A 230 30.75 -9.54 20.75
N GLU A 231 29.85 -8.52 20.73
CA GLU A 231 30.01 -7.22 21.43
C GLU A 231 31.46 -6.69 21.35
N GLY A 232 32.10 -6.84 20.20
CA GLY A 232 33.48 -6.49 19.94
C GLY A 232 33.67 -5.79 18.60
N GLY A 233 34.75 -5.05 18.47
CA GLY A 233 35.08 -4.30 17.27
C GLY A 233 36.53 -4.45 16.83
N ILE A 234 36.78 -4.12 15.56
CA ILE A 234 38.13 -4.02 14.99
C ILE A 234 38.44 -2.53 14.86
N GLY A 235 39.20 -2.01 15.84
CA GLY A 235 39.50 -0.59 15.90
C GLY A 235 38.26 0.30 15.97
N SER A 236 38.32 1.47 15.39
CA SER A 236 37.18 2.43 15.28
C SER A 236 36.32 2.19 14.07
N VAL A 237 36.61 1.18 13.24
CA VAL A 237 36.01 1.03 11.90
C VAL A 237 34.80 0.08 11.90
N LEU A 238 34.86 -1.02 12.65
CA LEU A 238 33.85 -2.05 12.67
C LEU A 238 33.47 -2.45 14.08
N TYR A 239 32.18 -2.49 14.38
CA TYR A 239 31.68 -3.01 15.65
C TYR A 239 30.57 -4.05 15.38
N PHE A 240 30.79 -5.27 15.86
CA PHE A 240 29.82 -6.35 15.77
C PHE A 240 29.05 -6.47 17.07
N LYS A 241 27.83 -5.96 17.08
CA LYS A 241 26.96 -6.04 18.26
C LYS A 241 26.36 -7.43 18.41
N ARG A 242 25.87 -7.99 17.31
CA ARG A 242 25.23 -9.30 17.30
C ARG A 242 25.15 -9.87 15.88
N ILE A 243 25.18 -11.19 15.80
CA ILE A 243 24.92 -11.96 14.58
C ILE A 243 23.58 -12.67 14.77
N ARG A 244 22.68 -12.52 13.81
CA ARG A 244 21.36 -13.15 13.84
C ARG A 244 21.10 -13.94 12.56
N LEU A 245 20.36 -15.01 12.70
CA LEU A 245 19.80 -15.77 11.60
C LEU A 245 18.30 -15.47 11.52
N ASN A 246 17.80 -15.23 10.34
CA ASN A 246 16.37 -15.09 10.07
C ASN A 246 15.98 -16.19 9.09
N ALA A 247 14.96 -16.96 9.43
CA ALA A 247 14.34 -17.93 8.55
C ALA A 247 12.86 -17.59 8.44
N GLY A 248 12.30 -17.64 7.25
CA GLY A 248 10.90 -17.32 7.09
C GLY A 248 10.36 -17.65 5.71
N GLY A 249 9.05 -17.61 5.60
CA GLY A 249 8.31 -17.86 4.38
C GLY A 249 7.10 -16.93 4.27
N ASP A 250 6.73 -16.65 3.04
CA ASP A 250 5.58 -15.83 2.70
C ASP A 250 4.63 -16.61 1.81
N TYR A 251 3.35 -16.41 2.05
CA TYR A 251 2.27 -16.88 1.18
C TYR A 251 1.42 -15.69 0.79
N ALA A 252 1.09 -15.58 -0.50
CA ALA A 252 0.18 -14.56 -0.96
C ALA A 252 -0.80 -15.15 -1.97
N GLN A 253 -2.03 -14.68 -1.88
CA GLN A 253 -3.09 -14.99 -2.81
C GLN A 253 -3.71 -13.70 -3.31
N PHE A 254 -3.83 -13.58 -4.62
CA PHE A 254 -4.57 -12.50 -5.26
C PHE A 254 -5.44 -13.08 -6.37
N ARG A 255 -6.65 -12.54 -6.45
CA ARG A 255 -7.58 -12.93 -7.50
C ARG A 255 -7.24 -12.11 -8.74
N ARG A 256 -6.73 -12.73 -9.78
CA ARG A 256 -6.63 -12.03 -11.07
C ARG A 256 -8.05 -11.66 -11.51
N PRO A 257 -8.28 -10.42 -11.98
CA PRO A 257 -9.53 -10.14 -12.67
C PRO A 257 -9.64 -11.17 -13.77
N ALA A 258 -10.80 -11.80 -13.88
CA ALA A 258 -11.05 -12.78 -14.91
C ALA A 258 -10.88 -12.10 -16.27
N GLY A 259 -9.68 -12.17 -16.81
CA GLY A 259 -9.42 -11.90 -18.19
C GLY A 259 -9.83 -13.16 -18.96
N LYS A 260 -10.74 -12.99 -19.89
CA LYS A 260 -10.93 -13.97 -20.93
C LYS A 260 -9.70 -14.00 -21.80
#